data_a96755ed6e96319342863b4944d03711
#
_entry.id   a96755ed6e96319342863b4944d03711
#
_cell.length_a   1.000
_cell.length_b   1.000
_cell.length_c   1.000
_cell.angle_alpha   90.00
_cell.angle_beta   90.00
_cell.angle_gamma   90.00
#
_symmetry.space_group_name_H-M   'P 1'
#
loop_
_entity.id
_entity.type
_entity.pdbx_description
1 polymer ?
#
loop_
_entity_poly.entity_id
_entity_poly.type
_entity_poly.pdbx_seq_one_letter_code
_entity_poly.pdbx_strand_id
1 'polypeptide(L)'
;MGIPLMTTQGIIAVASAHLASLAGHTFNVLTVTKPVSRDAAVNLSRIISKLSPLLGNLIEFNTVEFLNSKDEFEGFGLWRRQDPGFPDTVFIGKVEPTPGFEIKAWFPLATEITARFKDSQNHFINDNTYVAMLAWLPEHLIYGKPCILDVCVASGKSVAEARDNHYHNPPDYLVLEPEDTKARTRNLQQTNTNGLKF
;
A
#
# COMPACT_ATOMS: atom_id res chain seq x y z
N MET A 1 -29.43 -0.52 0.17
CA MET A 1 -29.55 -1.03 1.57
C MET A 1 -28.24 -0.70 2.24
N GLY A 2 -28.23 0.24 3.22
CA GLY A 2 -27.02 0.57 3.95
C GLY A 2 -26.62 -0.58 4.86
N ILE A 3 -25.38 -1.03 4.78
CA ILE A 3 -24.80 -1.96 5.75
C ILE A 3 -24.75 -1.22 7.09
N PRO A 4 -25.24 -1.79 8.19
CA PRO A 4 -25.18 -1.09 9.48
C PRO A 4 -23.71 -0.87 9.85
N LEU A 5 -23.33 0.39 10.04
CA LEU A 5 -22.00 0.84 10.48
C LEU A 5 -21.56 0.24 11.83
N MET A 6 -22.46 -0.42 12.53
CA MET A 6 -22.22 -1.01 13.86
C MET A 6 -21.47 -2.34 13.84
N THR A 7 -21.06 -2.86 12.67
CA THR A 7 -20.27 -4.09 12.57
C THR A 7 -18.91 -3.80 11.97
N THR A 8 -17.92 -4.63 12.32
CA THR A 8 -16.57 -4.59 11.72
C THR A 8 -16.63 -4.55 10.20
N GLN A 9 -17.40 -5.44 9.59
CA GLN A 9 -17.54 -5.52 8.13
C GLN A 9 -18.26 -4.29 7.56
N GLY A 10 -19.22 -3.72 8.29
CA GLY A 10 -19.86 -2.47 7.90
C GLY A 10 -18.90 -1.30 7.84
N ILE A 11 -18.06 -1.11 8.86
CA ILE A 11 -17.03 -0.09 8.92
C ILE A 11 -16.01 -0.28 7.78
N ILE A 12 -15.54 -1.53 7.59
CA ILE A 12 -14.60 -1.87 6.51
C ILE A 12 -15.21 -1.56 5.13
N ALA A 13 -16.47 -1.93 4.89
CA ALA A 13 -17.13 -1.70 3.60
C ALA A 13 -17.26 -0.21 3.28
N VAL A 14 -17.69 0.60 4.24
CA VAL A 14 -17.80 2.06 4.07
C VAL A 14 -16.42 2.69 3.87
N ALA A 15 -15.44 2.34 4.69
CA ALA A 15 -14.07 2.83 4.53
C ALA A 15 -13.47 2.42 3.18
N SER A 16 -13.69 1.18 2.72
CA SER A 16 -13.22 0.71 1.42
C SER A 16 -13.83 1.51 0.25
N ALA A 17 -15.12 1.85 0.34
CA ALA A 17 -15.76 2.70 -0.67
C ALA A 17 -15.15 4.12 -0.69
N HIS A 18 -14.88 4.71 0.47
CA HIS A 18 -14.17 5.99 0.55
C HIS A 18 -12.75 5.89 0.03
N LEU A 19 -12.00 4.86 0.38
CA LEU A 19 -10.65 4.64 -0.16
C LEU A 19 -10.66 4.51 -1.68
N ALA A 20 -11.60 3.76 -2.25
CA ALA A 20 -11.75 3.64 -3.70
C ALA A 20 -12.01 5.01 -4.38
N SER A 21 -12.70 5.93 -3.70
CA SER A 21 -12.95 7.29 -4.22
C SER A 21 -11.70 8.17 -4.27
N LEU A 22 -10.57 7.73 -3.71
CA LEU A 22 -9.28 8.42 -3.83
C LEU A 22 -8.67 8.30 -5.23
N ALA A 23 -9.13 7.40 -6.09
CA ALA A 23 -8.65 7.34 -7.48
C ALA A 23 -8.84 8.69 -8.18
N GLY A 24 -7.75 9.24 -8.73
CA GLY A 24 -7.68 10.59 -9.29
C GLY A 24 -7.45 11.72 -8.27
N HIS A 25 -7.43 11.41 -6.97
CA HIS A 25 -7.19 12.41 -5.93
C HIS A 25 -5.73 12.82 -5.85
N THR A 26 -5.47 14.11 -5.71
CA THR A 26 -4.12 14.66 -5.51
C THR A 26 -3.95 15.12 -4.08
N PHE A 27 -3.01 14.53 -3.37
CA PHE A 27 -2.69 14.94 -2.00
C PHE A 27 -1.82 16.19 -1.96
N ASN A 28 -2.24 17.18 -1.19
CA ASN A 28 -1.50 18.43 -1.00
C ASN A 28 -0.44 18.30 0.10
N VAL A 29 0.56 17.45 -0.13
CA VAL A 29 1.61 17.13 0.87
C VAL A 29 2.96 17.68 0.47
N LEU A 30 3.58 17.13 -0.56
CA LEU A 30 4.89 17.54 -1.06
C LEU A 30 4.80 17.71 -2.58
N THR A 31 5.39 18.79 -3.09
CA THR A 31 5.44 19.04 -4.52
C THR A 31 6.85 18.85 -5.05
N VAL A 32 7.03 17.95 -5.99
CA VAL A 32 8.29 17.83 -6.74
C VAL A 32 8.31 18.89 -7.81
N THR A 33 9.32 19.77 -7.76
CA THR A 33 9.43 20.90 -8.68
C THR A 33 9.64 20.44 -10.12
N LYS A 34 8.99 21.12 -11.06
CA LYS A 34 9.17 20.89 -12.51
C LYS A 34 10.64 21.11 -12.90
N PRO A 35 11.29 20.15 -13.60
CA PRO A 35 12.66 20.31 -14.05
C PRO A 35 12.78 21.42 -15.11
N VAL A 36 13.85 22.19 -15.03
CA VAL A 36 14.10 23.37 -15.90
C VAL A 36 14.70 23.03 -17.26
N SER A 37 15.16 21.79 -17.45
CA SER A 37 15.79 21.33 -18.69
C SER A 37 15.54 19.84 -18.90
N ARG A 38 15.81 19.36 -20.12
CA ARG A 38 15.76 17.93 -20.47
C ARG A 38 16.70 17.10 -19.59
N ASP A 39 17.93 17.56 -19.40
CA ASP A 39 18.93 16.83 -18.60
C ASP A 39 18.51 16.76 -17.13
N ALA A 40 17.95 17.85 -16.59
CA ALA A 40 17.36 17.85 -15.25
C ALA A 40 16.20 16.86 -15.16
N ALA A 41 15.34 16.75 -16.18
CA ALA A 41 14.25 15.79 -16.22
C ALA A 41 14.75 14.34 -16.24
N VAL A 42 15.79 14.04 -17.03
CA VAL A 42 16.42 12.72 -17.08
C VAL A 42 17.02 12.35 -15.71
N ASN A 43 17.69 13.29 -15.06
CA ASN A 43 18.25 13.05 -13.73
C ASN A 43 17.15 12.87 -12.68
N LEU A 44 16.11 13.67 -12.71
CA LEU A 44 14.96 13.53 -11.81
C LEU A 44 14.27 12.18 -11.99
N SER A 45 14.06 11.72 -13.22
CA SER A 45 13.41 10.41 -13.48
C SER A 45 14.18 9.22 -12.88
N ARG A 46 15.50 9.34 -12.74
CA ARG A 46 16.34 8.29 -12.14
C ARG A 46 16.28 8.24 -10.62
N ILE A 47 15.90 9.34 -9.99
CA ILE A 47 15.92 9.46 -8.53
C ILE A 47 14.52 9.55 -7.92
N ILE A 48 13.48 9.79 -8.70
CA ILE A 48 12.12 10.04 -8.18
C ILE A 48 11.61 8.86 -7.32
N SER A 49 11.95 7.63 -7.70
CA SER A 49 11.58 6.45 -6.92
C SER A 49 12.17 6.45 -5.50
N LYS A 50 13.30 7.15 -5.28
CA LYS A 50 13.91 7.26 -3.95
C LYS A 50 13.11 8.14 -2.99
N LEU A 51 12.20 8.95 -3.50
CA LEU A 51 11.25 9.72 -2.69
C LEU A 51 10.05 8.87 -2.25
N SER A 52 9.88 7.68 -2.84
CA SER A 52 8.73 6.81 -2.57
C SER A 52 8.51 6.51 -1.08
N PRO A 53 9.53 6.21 -0.25
CA PRO A 53 9.29 5.95 1.16
C PRO A 53 8.75 7.16 1.92
N LEU A 54 9.28 8.36 1.63
CA LEU A 54 8.82 9.60 2.27
C LEU A 54 7.40 9.94 1.83
N LEU A 55 7.13 9.91 0.53
CA LEU A 55 5.82 10.21 -0.02
C LEU A 55 4.81 9.13 0.38
N GLY A 56 5.24 7.88 0.49
CA GLY A 56 4.41 6.78 1.00
C GLY A 56 3.88 7.06 2.39
N ASN A 57 4.75 7.44 3.33
CA ASN A 57 4.34 7.79 4.69
C ASN A 57 3.39 9.00 4.74
N LEU A 58 3.60 9.99 3.86
CA LEU A 58 2.70 11.15 3.78
C LEU A 58 1.34 10.78 3.16
N ILE A 59 1.31 9.91 2.16
CA ILE A 59 0.07 9.38 1.57
C ILE A 59 -0.70 8.58 2.63
N GLU A 60 -0.02 7.69 3.35
CA GLU A 60 -0.63 6.91 4.43
C GLU A 60 -1.26 7.81 5.50
N PHE A 61 -0.51 8.81 6.00
CA PHE A 61 -1.03 9.79 6.96
C PHE A 61 -2.28 10.48 6.43
N ASN A 62 -2.22 11.04 5.21
CA ASN A 62 -3.34 11.78 4.63
C ASN A 62 -4.54 10.88 4.29
N THR A 63 -4.30 9.59 4.03
CA THR A 63 -5.38 8.62 3.82
C THR A 63 -6.18 8.41 5.11
N VAL A 64 -5.52 8.37 6.26
CA VAL A 64 -6.22 8.28 7.57
C VAL A 64 -6.99 9.56 7.86
N GLU A 65 -6.39 10.73 7.63
CA GLU A 65 -7.09 12.00 7.77
C GLU A 65 -8.30 12.12 6.82
N PHE A 66 -8.15 11.63 5.59
CA PHE A 66 -9.25 11.55 4.62
C PHE A 66 -10.40 10.68 5.13
N LEU A 67 -10.12 9.51 5.71
CA LEU A 67 -11.16 8.67 6.32
C LEU A 67 -11.83 9.38 7.49
N ASN A 68 -11.07 10.06 8.35
CA ASN A 68 -11.61 10.79 9.49
C ASN A 68 -12.45 12.04 9.10
N SER A 69 -12.31 12.50 7.85
CA SER A 69 -13.14 13.60 7.32
C SER A 69 -14.53 13.14 6.86
N LYS A 70 -14.86 11.84 6.99
CA LYS A 70 -16.12 11.30 6.49
C LYS A 70 -17.19 11.26 7.60
N ASP A 71 -18.31 11.89 7.33
CA ASP A 71 -19.42 12.01 8.28
C ASP A 71 -20.01 10.66 8.71
N GLU A 72 -19.85 9.62 7.85
CA GLU A 72 -20.39 8.28 8.13
C GLU A 72 -19.74 7.61 9.35
N PHE A 73 -18.58 8.09 9.81
CA PHE A 73 -17.92 7.61 11.01
C PHE A 73 -18.24 8.44 12.26
N GLU A 74 -18.88 9.59 12.07
CA GLU A 74 -19.22 10.49 13.17
C GLU A 74 -20.14 9.82 14.19
N GLY A 75 -19.79 9.91 15.47
CA GLY A 75 -20.53 9.28 16.57
C GLY A 75 -20.29 7.78 16.75
N PHE A 76 -19.62 7.09 15.80
CA PHE A 76 -19.26 5.67 15.91
C PHE A 76 -17.82 5.48 16.36
N GLY A 77 -16.90 6.32 15.92
CA GLY A 77 -15.48 6.24 16.24
C GLY A 77 -14.61 7.05 15.28
N LEU A 78 -13.32 6.78 15.30
CA LEU A 78 -12.34 7.43 14.45
C LEU A 78 -11.22 6.46 14.04
N TRP A 79 -10.60 6.72 12.90
CA TRP A 79 -9.42 6.03 12.44
C TRP A 79 -8.18 6.60 13.10
N ARG A 80 -7.36 5.75 13.70
CA ARG A 80 -6.13 6.14 14.38
C ARG A 80 -4.94 5.37 13.84
N ARG A 81 -3.89 6.10 13.45
CA ARG A 81 -2.63 5.49 13.05
C ARG A 81 -1.98 4.75 14.23
N GLN A 82 -1.33 3.65 13.89
CA GLN A 82 -0.45 2.90 14.78
C GLN A 82 0.99 3.02 14.25
N ASP A 83 1.84 3.79 14.93
CA ASP A 83 3.23 3.96 14.56
C ASP A 83 4.09 4.05 15.84
N PRO A 84 4.92 3.04 16.12
CA PRO A 84 5.00 1.74 15.43
C PRO A 84 3.81 0.85 15.77
N GLY A 85 3.35 0.06 14.79
CA GLY A 85 2.25 -0.89 15.00
C GLY A 85 1.80 -1.61 13.73
N PHE A 86 0.95 -2.59 13.93
CA PHE A 86 0.25 -3.34 12.88
C PHE A 86 -1.21 -3.55 13.31
N PRO A 87 -2.16 -3.35 12.39
CA PRO A 87 -2.02 -2.71 11.08
C PRO A 87 -1.70 -1.21 11.19
N ASP A 88 -1.38 -0.55 10.08
CA ASP A 88 -1.01 0.88 10.05
C ASP A 88 -2.06 1.80 10.66
N THR A 89 -3.36 1.43 10.54
CA THR A 89 -4.46 2.16 11.18
C THR A 89 -5.57 1.24 11.67
N VAL A 90 -6.20 1.65 12.77
CA VAL A 90 -7.35 0.94 13.38
C VAL A 90 -8.50 1.91 13.64
N PHE A 91 -9.71 1.40 13.59
CA PHE A 91 -10.91 2.16 13.93
C PHE A 91 -11.18 2.07 15.43
N ILE A 92 -11.00 3.15 16.14
CA ILE A 92 -11.28 3.24 17.58
C ILE A 92 -12.74 3.63 17.77
N GLY A 93 -13.55 2.68 18.16
CA GLY A 93 -14.98 2.86 18.33
C GLY A 93 -15.61 1.70 19.11
N LYS A 94 -16.95 1.62 19.07
CA LYS A 94 -17.73 0.57 19.77
C LYS A 94 -17.98 -0.65 18.88
N VAL A 95 -16.94 -1.09 18.14
CA VAL A 95 -17.04 -2.18 17.17
C VAL A 95 -15.96 -3.21 17.45
N GLU A 96 -16.37 -4.47 17.59
CA GLU A 96 -15.47 -5.61 17.79
C GLU A 96 -15.79 -6.75 16.79
N PRO A 97 -14.76 -7.42 16.27
CA PRO A 97 -13.34 -7.12 16.42
C PRO A 97 -12.97 -5.78 15.76
N THR A 98 -11.97 -5.10 16.31
CA THR A 98 -11.53 -3.79 15.86
C THR A 98 -11.15 -3.79 14.37
N PRO A 99 -11.80 -3.00 13.50
CA PRO A 99 -11.43 -2.90 12.08
C PRO A 99 -10.06 -2.24 11.90
N GLY A 100 -9.29 -2.69 10.91
CA GLY A 100 -7.98 -2.10 10.60
C GLY A 100 -7.62 -2.15 9.12
N PHE A 101 -6.71 -1.25 8.72
CA PHE A 101 -6.07 -1.26 7.41
C PHE A 101 -4.56 -1.22 7.53
N GLU A 102 -3.92 -2.12 6.81
CA GLU A 102 -2.52 -2.01 6.43
C GLU A 102 -2.47 -1.22 5.13
N ILE A 103 -1.89 -0.04 5.12
CA ILE A 103 -1.86 0.87 3.98
C ILE A 103 -0.54 0.74 3.24
N LYS A 104 -0.60 0.50 1.93
CA LYS A 104 0.58 0.37 1.08
C LYS A 104 0.52 1.38 -0.06
N ALA A 105 1.29 2.45 0.07
CA ALA A 105 1.50 3.39 -1.01
C ALA A 105 2.50 2.80 -2.01
N TRP A 106 2.02 2.46 -3.21
CA TRP A 106 2.81 1.82 -4.25
C TRP A 106 3.17 2.82 -5.35
N PHE A 107 4.47 2.92 -5.62
CA PHE A 107 5.00 3.68 -6.75
C PHE A 107 5.25 2.74 -7.94
N PRO A 108 4.39 2.72 -8.98
CA PRO A 108 4.45 1.73 -10.07
C PRO A 108 5.74 1.75 -10.90
N LEU A 109 6.46 2.87 -10.90
CA LEU A 109 7.74 3.01 -11.62
C LEU A 109 8.96 2.68 -10.73
N ALA A 110 8.76 2.18 -9.51
CA ALA A 110 9.87 1.72 -8.69
C ALA A 110 10.50 0.47 -9.29
N THR A 111 11.82 0.44 -9.30
CA THR A 111 12.59 -0.73 -9.76
C THR A 111 12.76 -1.77 -8.65
N GLU A 112 12.43 -1.42 -7.42
CA GLU A 112 12.54 -2.30 -6.26
C GLU A 112 11.17 -2.74 -5.79
N ILE A 113 11.00 -4.03 -5.61
CA ILE A 113 9.81 -4.60 -4.96
C ILE A 113 10.02 -4.51 -3.46
N THR A 114 9.40 -3.53 -2.83
CA THR A 114 9.58 -3.25 -1.40
C THR A 114 8.57 -3.97 -0.50
N ALA A 115 7.50 -4.53 -1.06
CA ALA A 115 6.48 -5.22 -0.29
C ALA A 115 7.01 -6.54 0.31
N ARG A 116 7.31 -6.52 1.59
CA ARG A 116 7.76 -7.70 2.36
C ARG A 116 6.58 -8.26 3.14
N PHE A 117 5.96 -9.29 2.59
CA PHE A 117 4.84 -10.00 3.24
C PHE A 117 5.17 -11.45 3.59
N LYS A 118 6.47 -11.79 3.71
CA LYS A 118 6.86 -13.14 4.10
C LYS A 118 6.28 -13.47 5.48
N ASP A 119 5.69 -14.66 5.59
CA ASP A 119 5.09 -15.17 6.82
C ASP A 119 3.99 -14.24 7.39
N SER A 120 3.37 -13.44 6.52
CA SER A 120 2.36 -12.45 6.90
C SER A 120 1.05 -13.06 7.39
N GLN A 121 0.77 -14.33 7.11
CA GLN A 121 -0.40 -15.03 7.66
C GLN A 121 -0.43 -14.98 9.19
N ASN A 122 0.72 -14.94 9.84
CA ASN A 122 0.81 -14.82 11.30
C ASN A 122 0.32 -13.46 11.83
N HIS A 123 0.26 -12.45 10.97
CA HIS A 123 -0.23 -11.11 11.32
C HIS A 123 -1.71 -10.92 10.97
N PHE A 124 -2.20 -11.58 9.91
CA PHE A 124 -3.58 -11.50 9.45
C PHE A 124 -4.42 -12.69 9.94
N ILE A 125 -4.50 -12.86 11.25
CA ILE A 125 -5.19 -14.01 11.85
C ILE A 125 -6.72 -13.86 11.74
N ASN A 126 -7.23 -12.63 11.85
CA ASN A 126 -8.64 -12.32 11.86
C ASN A 126 -9.09 -11.58 10.60
N ASP A 127 -10.36 -11.73 10.23
CA ASP A 127 -10.97 -11.07 9.06
C ASP A 127 -11.34 -9.59 9.33
N ASN A 128 -10.70 -8.94 10.30
CA ASN A 128 -10.93 -7.55 10.67
C ASN A 128 -9.88 -6.59 10.12
N THR A 129 -8.82 -7.10 9.47
CA THR A 129 -7.75 -6.29 8.90
C THR A 129 -7.69 -6.48 7.39
N TYR A 130 -7.68 -5.37 6.66
CA TYR A 130 -7.63 -5.31 5.22
C TYR A 130 -6.35 -4.59 4.75
N VAL A 131 -5.91 -4.90 3.56
CA VAL A 131 -4.80 -4.19 2.90
C VAL A 131 -5.39 -3.19 1.93
N ALA A 132 -5.02 -1.92 2.07
CA ALA A 132 -5.34 -0.86 1.14
C ALA A 132 -4.09 -0.50 0.33
N MET A 133 -4.05 -0.90 -0.93
CA MET A 133 -2.96 -0.58 -1.86
C MET A 133 -3.34 0.64 -2.68
N LEU A 134 -2.58 1.73 -2.51
CA LEU A 134 -2.76 2.98 -3.24
C LEU A 134 -1.62 3.13 -4.26
N ALA A 135 -1.92 2.92 -5.54
CA ALA A 135 -0.99 3.21 -6.62
C ALA A 135 -0.92 4.71 -6.83
N TRP A 136 0.28 5.29 -6.82
CA TRP A 136 0.44 6.73 -6.96
C TRP A 136 1.62 7.12 -7.86
N LEU A 137 1.50 8.26 -8.53
CA LEU A 137 2.58 8.94 -9.24
C LEU A 137 2.49 10.45 -9.00
N PRO A 138 3.57 11.21 -9.20
CA PRO A 138 3.43 12.66 -9.35
C PRO A 138 2.50 12.99 -10.51
N GLU A 139 1.73 14.08 -10.41
CA GLU A 139 0.74 14.53 -11.41
C GLU A 139 1.28 14.53 -12.86
N HIS A 140 2.58 14.78 -13.02
CA HIS A 140 3.27 14.80 -14.32
C HIS A 140 4.36 13.73 -14.42
N LEU A 141 4.10 12.54 -13.92
CA LEU A 141 4.97 11.36 -13.88
C LEU A 141 6.21 11.50 -12.98
N ILE A 142 6.99 12.56 -13.15
CA ILE A 142 8.24 12.77 -12.39
C ILE A 142 8.24 14.05 -11.55
N TYR A 143 7.23 14.91 -11.68
CA TYR A 143 7.09 16.13 -10.90
C TYR A 143 5.61 16.45 -10.60
N GLY A 144 5.37 17.38 -9.71
CA GLY A 144 4.03 17.71 -9.22
C GLY A 144 3.77 17.09 -7.85
N LYS A 145 2.52 17.11 -7.43
CA LYS A 145 2.04 16.50 -6.19
C LYS A 145 1.74 15.01 -6.40
N PRO A 146 1.73 14.20 -5.33
CA PRO A 146 1.29 12.80 -5.43
C PRO A 146 -0.19 12.73 -5.82
N CYS A 147 -0.46 12.05 -6.93
CA CYS A 147 -1.80 11.75 -7.42
C CYS A 147 -2.03 10.25 -7.30
N ILE A 148 -3.14 9.85 -6.71
CA ILE A 148 -3.54 8.45 -6.61
C ILE A 148 -4.11 8.02 -7.96
N LEU A 149 -3.52 7.00 -8.55
CA LEU A 149 -3.95 6.46 -9.85
C LEU A 149 -5.11 5.49 -9.67
N ASP A 150 -4.98 4.62 -8.68
CA ASP A 150 -5.94 3.56 -8.40
C ASP A 150 -5.81 3.08 -6.96
N VAL A 151 -6.86 2.47 -6.44
CA VAL A 151 -6.92 1.90 -5.09
C VAL A 151 -7.50 0.50 -5.15
N CYS A 152 -6.77 -0.46 -4.58
CA CYS A 152 -7.24 -1.82 -4.38
C CYS A 152 -7.34 -2.10 -2.88
N VAL A 153 -8.51 -2.52 -2.41
CA VAL A 153 -8.73 -2.95 -1.04
C VAL A 153 -9.06 -4.44 -1.04
N ALA A 154 -8.28 -5.22 -0.29
CA ALA A 154 -8.43 -6.66 -0.21
C ALA A 154 -8.32 -7.14 1.24
N SER A 155 -8.93 -8.29 1.55
CA SER A 155 -8.73 -8.95 2.84
C SER A 155 -7.24 -9.19 3.09
N GLY A 156 -6.73 -8.78 4.24
CA GLY A 156 -5.35 -9.01 4.63
C GLY A 156 -4.98 -10.49 4.62
N LYS A 157 -5.90 -11.34 5.07
CA LYS A 157 -5.74 -12.80 5.03
C LYS A 157 -5.56 -13.31 3.60
N SER A 158 -6.41 -12.89 2.66
CA SER A 158 -6.30 -13.33 1.25
C SER A 158 -4.98 -12.86 0.62
N VAL A 159 -4.53 -11.65 0.92
CA VAL A 159 -3.23 -11.13 0.45
C VAL A 159 -2.08 -11.94 1.03
N ALA A 160 -2.13 -12.24 2.32
CA ALA A 160 -1.11 -13.04 2.99
C ALA A 160 -1.04 -14.47 2.45
N GLU A 161 -2.18 -15.12 2.25
CA GLU A 161 -2.27 -16.46 1.65
C GLU A 161 -1.70 -16.47 0.22
N ALA A 162 -2.10 -15.52 -0.63
CA ALA A 162 -1.58 -15.43 -1.99
C ALA A 162 -0.07 -15.20 -2.01
N ARG A 163 0.44 -14.38 -1.11
CA ARG A 163 1.86 -14.07 -1.00
C ARG A 163 2.67 -15.27 -0.52
N ASP A 164 2.21 -15.95 0.53
CA ASP A 164 2.91 -17.10 1.08
C ASP A 164 2.86 -18.29 0.12
N ASN A 165 1.75 -18.47 -0.61
CA ASN A 165 1.67 -19.46 -1.69
C ASN A 165 2.70 -19.18 -2.79
N HIS A 166 2.84 -17.93 -3.22
CA HIS A 166 3.85 -17.55 -4.20
C HIS A 166 5.28 -17.74 -3.65
N TYR A 167 5.49 -17.48 -2.38
CA TYR A 167 6.78 -17.69 -1.72
C TYR A 167 7.20 -19.16 -1.67
N HIS A 168 6.27 -20.05 -1.33
CA HIS A 168 6.54 -21.48 -1.18
C HIS A 168 6.43 -22.26 -2.50
N ASN A 169 5.63 -21.79 -3.43
CA ASN A 169 5.37 -22.40 -4.73
C ASN A 169 5.60 -21.41 -5.86
N PRO A 170 6.85 -21.01 -6.14
CA PRO A 170 7.14 -20.07 -7.20
C PRO A 170 6.74 -20.65 -8.57
N PRO A 171 6.28 -19.82 -9.52
CA PRO A 171 5.98 -20.26 -10.87
C PRO A 171 7.18 -20.93 -11.55
N ASP A 172 6.92 -21.93 -12.38
CA ASP A 172 7.97 -22.74 -13.05
C ASP A 172 8.96 -21.88 -13.86
N TYR A 173 8.52 -20.77 -14.45
CA TYR A 173 9.42 -19.90 -15.20
C TYR A 173 10.54 -19.28 -14.34
N LEU A 174 10.37 -19.19 -13.04
CA LEU A 174 11.39 -18.69 -12.11
C LEU A 174 12.45 -19.76 -11.83
N VAL A 175 12.11 -21.02 -12.02
CA VAL A 175 13.03 -22.16 -11.84
C VAL A 175 13.94 -22.33 -13.07
N LEU A 176 13.48 -21.91 -14.23
CA LEU A 176 14.18 -22.07 -15.52
C LEU A 176 15.09 -20.86 -15.85
N GLU A 177 15.30 -19.93 -14.93
CA GLU A 177 16.15 -18.78 -15.17
C GLU A 177 17.62 -19.19 -15.39
N PRO A 178 18.31 -18.56 -16.38
CA PRO A 178 19.72 -18.78 -16.61
C PRO A 178 20.61 -18.41 -15.42
N GLU A 179 21.80 -18.98 -15.34
CA GLU A 179 22.76 -18.76 -14.26
C GLU A 179 23.13 -17.29 -14.04
N ASP A 180 23.24 -16.50 -15.10
CA ASP A 180 23.55 -15.08 -15.02
C ASP A 180 22.43 -14.26 -14.37
N THR A 181 21.19 -14.68 -14.52
CA THR A 181 20.05 -14.01 -13.87
C THR A 181 19.92 -14.34 -12.39
N LYS A 182 20.45 -15.47 -11.94
CA LYS A 182 20.44 -15.88 -10.54
C LYS A 182 21.09 -14.84 -9.62
N ALA A 183 22.22 -14.28 -10.01
CA ALA A 183 22.91 -13.27 -9.22
C ALA A 183 22.08 -11.99 -9.13
N ARG A 184 21.51 -11.54 -10.24
CA ARG A 184 20.61 -10.38 -10.29
C ARG A 184 19.35 -10.61 -9.47
N THR A 185 18.74 -11.77 -9.61
CA THR A 185 17.54 -12.11 -8.86
C THR A 185 17.81 -12.15 -7.36
N ARG A 186 18.94 -12.71 -6.94
CA ARG A 186 19.36 -12.68 -5.54
C ARG A 186 19.50 -11.26 -4.99
N ASN A 187 20.12 -10.37 -5.75
CA ASN A 187 20.31 -8.99 -5.33
C ASN A 187 18.97 -8.26 -5.20
N LEU A 188 18.10 -8.41 -6.19
CA LEU A 188 16.76 -7.82 -6.19
C LEU A 188 15.86 -8.39 -5.09
N GLN A 189 15.98 -9.68 -4.84
CA GLN A 189 15.13 -10.41 -3.91
C GLN A 189 15.76 -10.53 -2.52
N GLN A 190 16.85 -9.82 -2.29
CA GLN A 190 17.58 -9.90 -1.02
C GLN A 190 17.83 -11.35 -0.59
N THR A 191 18.31 -12.14 -1.52
CA THR A 191 18.75 -13.50 -1.24
C THR A 191 17.66 -14.38 -0.65
N ASN A 192 16.59 -14.59 -1.38
CA ASN A 192 15.57 -15.57 -1.02
C ASN A 192 14.56 -15.13 0.04
N THR A 193 14.60 -13.90 0.50
CA THR A 193 13.62 -13.45 1.48
C THR A 193 12.19 -13.44 0.95
N ASN A 194 12.00 -13.57 -0.35
CA ASN A 194 10.70 -13.60 -1.02
C ASN A 194 10.48 -14.86 -1.86
N GLY A 195 11.18 -15.94 -1.56
CA GLY A 195 10.95 -17.24 -2.13
C GLY A 195 11.65 -17.55 -3.44
N LEU A 196 12.34 -16.59 -4.03
CA LEU A 196 13.18 -16.84 -5.18
C LEU A 196 14.52 -17.42 -4.72
N LYS A 197 14.55 -18.73 -4.61
CA LYS A 197 15.76 -19.48 -4.22
C LYS A 197 16.36 -20.13 -5.45
N PHE A 198 17.61 -19.86 -5.67
CA PHE A 198 18.41 -20.41 -6.75
C PHE A 198 19.64 -21.10 -6.17
#